data_5a003143350381622a64b8b6538f07b8
#
_entry.id   5a003143350381622a64b8b6538f07b8
#
_cell.length_a   1.000
_cell.length_b   1.000
_cell.length_c   1.000
_cell.angle_alpha   90.00
_cell.angle_beta   90.00
_cell.angle_gamma   90.00
#
_symmetry.space_group_name_H-M   'P 1'
#
loop_
_entity.id
_entity.type
_entity.pdbx_description
1 polymer ?
#
loop_
_entity_poly.entity_id
_entity_poly.type
_entity_poly.pdbx_seq_one_letter_code
_entity_poly.pdbx_strand_id
1 'polypeptide(L)'
;MIGVKAMSQHDEMNIQIIATSDMHSHILNESEHSNIYRAGTYINEVRRQHDHVVLLDNGGNLAGSITAFYYAIIAPYKRHPMIKLMNAMAYDASGISSNEFKYGLDFLNRSIALARFPWLSANIEYSRTREPYFSTPYMVKNINGLKIAVVGLTSEGLMKNENIEMVSDVTVEKATVAAKRWIRYIYETVEPEFLIVLYHGGLSKLSHDSKSQGENQAEMIMKQVGIIDLMITGHQHETVIENDGDTLFVQAGQNAENLVHVNVKFRKRRNSFELLEMEPEIVSLNEYEEDQSLLDLTYYDRKAVRSWKNEPIHHHDIDMYFSHFHELLVRPHPHIQLLHESLVRELEATMTCVNLPLPNATGLKGGLKNEDIYNMYPHPDKPMDMTLKGSVIKQLIEESAAHLEWDGNHLTVGDMDPTHFLFWSGFDFTIDINQPPYYRVTQFGLHEDYSYRIVMTDYIYRHYKDILPDVTLHQTYPVTMPELIAKVLK
;
A
#
# COMPACT_ATOMS: atom_id res chain seq x y z
N MET A 1 -41.17 50.19 6.30
CA MET A 1 -40.33 49.59 5.23
C MET A 1 -38.99 49.22 5.83
N ILE A 2 -38.79 47.96 6.13
CA ILE A 2 -37.53 47.46 6.59
C ILE A 2 -36.73 47.13 5.32
N GLY A 3 -35.69 47.96 5.06
CA GLY A 3 -34.83 47.79 3.90
C GLY A 3 -34.04 46.51 4.02
N VAL A 4 -34.30 45.56 3.15
CA VAL A 4 -33.42 44.41 2.89
C VAL A 4 -32.14 45.00 2.27
N LYS A 5 -31.09 45.17 3.06
CA LYS A 5 -29.74 45.44 2.53
C LYS A 5 -29.36 44.26 1.62
N ALA A 6 -29.19 44.51 0.34
CA ALA A 6 -28.55 43.56 -0.57
C ALA A 6 -27.21 43.19 0.06
N MET A 7 -27.04 41.91 0.37
CA MET A 7 -25.77 41.38 0.88
C MET A 7 -24.71 41.56 -0.21
N SER A 8 -23.60 42.19 0.13
CA SER A 8 -22.51 42.43 -0.81
C SER A 8 -21.78 41.09 -1.07
N GLN A 9 -21.40 40.84 -2.33
CA GLN A 9 -20.55 39.70 -2.77
C GLN A 9 -19.19 39.64 -2.02
N HIS A 10 -18.84 40.63 -1.22
CA HIS A 10 -17.61 40.73 -0.45
C HIS A 10 -17.56 39.88 0.84
N ASP A 11 -18.66 39.20 1.20
CA ASP A 11 -18.74 38.40 2.42
C ASP A 11 -18.57 36.88 2.16
N GLU A 12 -18.37 36.47 0.92
CA GLU A 12 -18.21 35.06 0.57
C GLU A 12 -16.74 34.75 0.20
N MET A 13 -16.27 33.56 0.60
CA MET A 13 -14.92 33.04 0.32
C MET A 13 -15.02 31.61 -0.22
N ASN A 14 -14.37 31.36 -1.34
CA ASN A 14 -14.29 30.04 -1.94
C ASN A 14 -12.92 29.44 -1.68
N ILE A 15 -12.89 28.19 -1.22
CA ILE A 15 -11.69 27.39 -1.02
C ILE A 15 -11.75 26.20 -1.97
N GLN A 16 -10.71 26.03 -2.78
CA GLN A 16 -10.55 24.89 -3.66
C GLN A 16 -9.77 23.81 -2.94
N ILE A 17 -10.37 22.68 -2.64
CA ILE A 17 -9.71 21.52 -2.06
C ILE A 17 -9.48 20.51 -3.17
N ILE A 18 -8.20 20.21 -3.46
CA ILE A 18 -7.81 19.20 -4.43
C ILE A 18 -7.17 18.04 -3.67
N ALA A 19 -7.57 16.82 -3.98
CA ALA A 19 -7.04 15.64 -3.34
C ALA A 19 -6.64 14.54 -4.33
N THR A 20 -5.49 13.93 -4.07
CA THR A 20 -5.02 12.69 -4.71
C THR A 20 -4.95 11.56 -3.68
N SER A 21 -4.92 10.32 -4.15
CA SER A 21 -4.72 9.10 -3.35
C SER A 21 -4.13 8.01 -4.21
N ASP A 22 -3.42 7.07 -3.59
CA ASP A 22 -3.00 5.82 -4.22
C ASP A 22 -2.25 6.03 -5.57
N MET A 23 -1.32 7.00 -5.61
CA MET A 23 -0.56 7.31 -6.83
C MET A 23 0.52 6.27 -7.15
N HIS A 24 0.90 5.41 -6.20
CA HIS A 24 1.77 4.23 -6.34
C HIS A 24 3.11 4.47 -7.04
N SER A 25 3.62 5.70 -7.05
CA SER A 25 4.85 6.08 -7.75
C SER A 25 4.84 5.82 -9.27
N HIS A 26 3.69 5.81 -9.89
CA HIS A 26 3.58 5.69 -11.34
C HIS A 26 4.03 6.99 -12.04
N ILE A 27 5.32 7.06 -12.41
CA ILE A 27 5.90 8.22 -13.12
C ILE A 27 6.38 7.88 -14.54
N LEU A 28 6.36 6.60 -14.92
CA LEU A 28 6.71 6.16 -16.26
C LEU A 28 5.45 6.14 -17.11
N ASN A 29 5.26 7.08 -18.00
CA ASN A 29 4.11 7.16 -18.92
C ASN A 29 4.04 6.00 -19.95
N GLU A 30 4.38 4.80 -19.55
CA GLU A 30 4.38 3.62 -20.42
C GLU A 30 3.11 2.79 -20.29
N SER A 31 2.37 2.97 -19.23
CA SER A 31 1.00 2.49 -19.09
C SER A 31 0.05 3.67 -19.30
N GLU A 32 -1.02 3.48 -20.01
CA GLU A 32 -2.06 4.47 -20.28
C GLU A 32 -2.76 5.03 -19.01
N HIS A 33 -2.25 4.68 -17.81
CA HIS A 33 -2.94 4.87 -16.54
C HIS A 33 -2.21 5.75 -15.52
N SER A 34 -1.14 6.45 -15.88
CA SER A 34 -0.47 7.34 -14.92
C SER A 34 -0.45 8.78 -15.42
N ASN A 35 -1.15 9.65 -14.71
CA ASN A 35 -1.36 11.03 -15.12
C ASN A 35 -0.82 12.06 -14.12
N ILE A 36 0.19 11.70 -13.30
CA ILE A 36 0.75 12.62 -12.29
C ILE A 36 1.24 13.96 -12.91
N TYR A 37 1.74 13.94 -14.13
CA TYR A 37 2.16 15.15 -14.84
C TYR A 37 0.97 16.00 -15.30
N ARG A 38 -0.12 15.37 -15.65
CA ARG A 38 -1.39 16.03 -16.00
C ARG A 38 -2.08 16.62 -14.78
N ALA A 39 -1.95 15.95 -13.60
CA ALA A 39 -2.37 16.52 -12.32
C ALA A 39 -1.67 17.87 -12.06
N GLY A 40 -0.36 17.96 -12.37
CA GLY A 40 0.39 19.22 -12.26
C GLY A 40 -0.22 20.35 -13.10
N THR A 41 -0.61 20.08 -14.33
CA THR A 41 -1.27 21.05 -15.22
C THR A 41 -2.59 21.52 -14.62
N TYR A 42 -3.46 20.58 -14.22
CA TYR A 42 -4.74 20.91 -13.60
C TYR A 42 -4.59 21.75 -12.32
N ILE A 43 -3.73 21.33 -11.40
CA ILE A 43 -3.47 22.06 -10.16
C ILE A 43 -3.00 23.49 -10.45
N ASN A 44 -2.11 23.66 -11.43
CA ASN A 44 -1.62 24.96 -11.84
C ASN A 44 -2.71 25.84 -12.48
N GLU A 45 -3.66 25.24 -13.20
CA GLU A 45 -4.82 25.95 -13.76
C GLU A 45 -5.75 26.45 -12.65
N VAL A 46 -6.08 25.59 -11.68
CA VAL A 46 -6.91 25.98 -10.54
C VAL A 46 -6.23 27.11 -9.73
N ARG A 47 -4.92 27.03 -9.47
CA ARG A 47 -4.17 28.06 -8.76
C ARG A 47 -4.10 29.40 -9.49
N ARG A 48 -4.19 29.39 -10.81
CA ARG A 48 -4.25 30.65 -11.59
C ARG A 48 -5.62 31.32 -11.54
N GLN A 49 -6.67 30.53 -11.29
CA GLN A 49 -8.07 30.99 -11.29
C GLN A 49 -8.57 31.32 -9.88
N HIS A 50 -7.96 30.76 -8.84
CA HIS A 50 -8.43 30.85 -7.47
C HIS A 50 -7.29 31.18 -6.49
N ASP A 51 -7.55 32.14 -5.57
CA ASP A 51 -6.57 32.62 -4.60
C ASP A 51 -6.31 31.60 -3.47
N HIS A 52 -7.27 30.73 -3.18
CA HIS A 52 -7.25 29.84 -2.03
C HIS A 52 -7.39 28.39 -2.45
N VAL A 53 -6.25 27.70 -2.55
CA VAL A 53 -6.18 26.27 -2.90
C VAL A 53 -5.54 25.51 -1.74
N VAL A 54 -6.14 24.38 -1.37
CA VAL A 54 -5.62 23.38 -0.45
C VAL A 54 -5.40 22.10 -1.22
N LEU A 55 -4.14 21.67 -1.33
CA LEU A 55 -3.75 20.48 -2.07
C LEU A 55 -3.34 19.38 -1.10
N LEU A 56 -4.09 18.31 -1.06
CA LEU A 56 -3.93 17.20 -0.13
C LEU A 56 -3.66 15.88 -0.88
N ASP A 57 -3.03 14.96 -0.19
CA ASP A 57 -2.87 13.59 -0.63
C ASP A 57 -3.27 12.64 0.50
N ASN A 58 -3.87 11.50 0.16
CA ASN A 58 -4.35 10.55 1.17
C ASN A 58 -3.42 9.36 1.40
N GLY A 59 -2.20 9.36 0.82
CA GLY A 59 -1.22 8.27 0.95
C GLY A 59 -1.29 7.24 -0.19
N GLY A 60 -0.47 6.18 -0.10
CA GLY A 60 -0.32 5.19 -1.17
C GLY A 60 0.67 5.60 -2.26
N ASN A 61 1.76 6.30 -1.87
CA ASN A 61 2.67 6.93 -2.83
C ASN A 61 3.98 6.19 -3.08
N LEU A 62 4.50 5.47 -2.06
CA LEU A 62 5.89 5.00 -2.06
C LEU A 62 6.05 3.53 -2.43
N ALA A 63 4.97 2.84 -2.78
CA ALA A 63 5.00 1.46 -3.25
C ALA A 63 3.94 1.24 -4.35
N GLY A 64 4.04 0.12 -5.09
CA GLY A 64 3.05 -0.28 -6.10
C GLY A 64 3.52 -0.18 -7.54
N SER A 65 4.73 0.32 -7.81
CA SER A 65 5.29 0.39 -9.16
C SER A 65 6.76 -0.04 -9.23
N ILE A 66 7.23 -0.31 -10.44
CA ILE A 66 8.65 -0.59 -10.71
C ILE A 66 9.55 0.60 -10.34
N THR A 67 9.02 1.83 -10.39
CA THR A 67 9.72 3.03 -9.93
C THR A 67 9.95 2.98 -8.43
N ALA A 68 8.91 2.68 -7.65
CA ALA A 68 9.02 2.56 -6.20
C ALA A 68 10.05 1.49 -5.82
N PHE A 69 9.98 0.31 -6.44
CA PHE A 69 10.94 -0.76 -6.25
C PHE A 69 12.38 -0.32 -6.56
N TYR A 70 12.59 0.34 -7.71
CA TYR A 70 13.92 0.80 -8.10
C TYR A 70 14.52 1.76 -7.06
N TYR A 71 13.74 2.72 -6.56
CA TYR A 71 14.23 3.70 -5.59
C TYR A 71 14.31 3.17 -4.15
N ALA A 72 13.59 2.12 -3.84
CA ALA A 72 13.65 1.50 -2.53
C ALA A 72 14.77 0.46 -2.42
N ILE A 73 14.98 -0.36 -3.46
CA ILE A 73 15.88 -1.53 -3.43
C ILE A 73 17.14 -1.30 -4.25
N ILE A 74 17.03 -0.82 -5.50
CA ILE A 74 18.18 -0.73 -6.42
C ILE A 74 18.99 0.54 -6.20
N ALA A 75 18.34 1.66 -5.95
CA ALA A 75 18.99 2.95 -5.76
C ALA A 75 18.52 3.70 -4.49
N PRO A 76 18.53 3.06 -3.29
CA PRO A 76 17.92 3.58 -2.08
C PRO A 76 18.57 4.88 -1.56
N TYR A 77 19.77 5.22 -2.03
CA TYR A 77 20.49 6.45 -1.70
C TYR A 77 20.02 7.68 -2.50
N LYS A 78 19.20 7.50 -3.53
CA LYS A 78 18.65 8.59 -4.34
C LYS A 78 17.36 9.14 -3.75
N ARG A 79 17.08 10.43 -4.04
CA ARG A 79 15.79 11.04 -3.68
C ARG A 79 14.67 10.42 -4.52
N HIS A 80 13.62 10.00 -3.86
CA HIS A 80 12.46 9.41 -4.53
C HIS A 80 11.75 10.43 -5.44
N PRO A 81 11.51 10.11 -6.73
CA PRO A 81 10.95 11.07 -7.69
C PRO A 81 9.52 11.51 -7.34
N MET A 82 8.70 10.66 -6.72
CA MET A 82 7.38 11.05 -6.27
C MET A 82 7.45 12.21 -5.25
N ILE A 83 8.38 12.15 -4.29
CA ILE A 83 8.60 13.25 -3.33
C ILE A 83 9.08 14.53 -4.04
N LYS A 84 9.88 14.42 -5.11
CA LYS A 84 10.27 15.58 -5.92
C LYS A 84 9.05 16.21 -6.60
N LEU A 85 8.17 15.40 -7.18
CA LEU A 85 6.93 15.85 -7.85
C LEU A 85 5.97 16.50 -6.85
N MET A 86 5.69 15.84 -5.74
CA MET A 86 4.81 16.38 -4.70
C MET A 86 5.34 17.70 -4.12
N ASN A 87 6.66 17.81 -3.89
CA ASN A 87 7.29 19.06 -3.48
C ASN A 87 7.14 20.17 -4.54
N ALA A 88 7.31 19.84 -5.83
CA ALA A 88 7.19 20.80 -6.92
C ALA A 88 5.74 21.27 -7.10
N MET A 89 4.78 20.38 -6.96
CA MET A 89 3.34 20.70 -6.96
C MET A 89 2.88 21.41 -5.68
N ALA A 90 3.75 21.55 -4.67
CA ALA A 90 3.47 22.22 -3.40
C ALA A 90 2.24 21.65 -2.69
N TYR A 91 2.26 20.36 -2.40
CA TYR A 91 1.26 19.73 -1.52
C TYR A 91 1.28 20.39 -0.13
N ASP A 92 0.10 20.54 0.47
CA ASP A 92 -0.05 21.07 1.83
C ASP A 92 0.14 19.99 2.89
N ALA A 93 -0.31 18.76 2.61
CA ALA A 93 -0.11 17.58 3.45
C ALA A 93 -0.34 16.27 2.67
N SER A 94 0.17 15.17 3.23
CA SER A 94 -0.14 13.81 2.80
C SER A 94 -0.56 12.94 4.00
N GLY A 95 -1.53 12.05 3.82
CA GLY A 95 -1.79 10.94 4.71
C GLY A 95 -0.70 9.86 4.59
N ILE A 96 -0.81 8.83 5.44
CA ILE A 96 0.08 7.67 5.42
C ILE A 96 -0.76 6.41 5.26
N SER A 97 -0.40 5.55 4.32
CA SER A 97 -1.00 4.23 4.11
C SER A 97 -0.09 3.11 4.61
N SER A 98 -0.60 1.88 4.60
CA SER A 98 0.24 0.68 4.80
C SER A 98 1.32 0.53 3.72
N ASN A 99 1.05 0.94 2.48
CA ASN A 99 1.98 0.83 1.37
C ASN A 99 3.30 1.60 1.59
N GLU A 100 3.29 2.70 2.35
CA GLU A 100 4.50 3.45 2.70
C GLU A 100 5.50 2.62 3.50
N PHE A 101 5.03 1.61 4.25
CA PHE A 101 5.88 0.73 5.07
C PHE A 101 6.49 -0.43 4.29
N LYS A 102 6.03 -0.70 3.07
CA LYS A 102 6.43 -1.88 2.28
C LYS A 102 7.95 -2.07 2.16
N TYR A 103 8.69 -0.99 2.06
CA TYR A 103 10.16 -1.02 1.94
C TYR A 103 10.89 -0.68 3.23
N GLY A 104 10.20 -0.70 4.37
CA GLY A 104 10.75 -0.50 5.71
C GLY A 104 10.78 0.94 6.19
N LEU A 105 10.90 1.08 7.52
CA LEU A 105 10.88 2.37 8.20
C LEU A 105 12.01 3.30 7.78
N ASP A 106 13.20 2.79 7.50
CA ASP A 106 14.35 3.61 7.08
C ASP A 106 14.08 4.29 5.73
N PHE A 107 13.47 3.58 4.80
CA PHE A 107 13.09 4.15 3.51
C PHE A 107 11.99 5.20 3.67
N LEU A 108 10.96 4.90 4.46
CA LEU A 108 9.86 5.81 4.76
C LEU A 108 10.36 7.07 5.46
N ASN A 109 11.13 6.94 6.55
CA ASN A 109 11.67 8.07 7.30
C ASN A 109 12.54 9.00 6.44
N ARG A 110 13.39 8.43 5.56
CA ARG A 110 14.17 9.23 4.60
C ARG A 110 13.28 9.96 3.60
N SER A 111 12.21 9.34 3.12
CA SER A 111 11.26 9.95 2.19
C SER A 111 10.52 11.11 2.85
N ILE A 112 10.02 10.92 4.07
CA ILE A 112 9.36 11.96 4.88
C ILE A 112 10.32 13.13 5.14
N ALA A 113 11.56 12.86 5.51
CA ALA A 113 12.57 13.91 5.76
C ALA A 113 12.90 14.77 4.53
N LEU A 114 12.61 14.29 3.33
CA LEU A 114 12.83 15.02 2.06
C LEU A 114 11.57 15.74 1.57
N ALA A 115 10.41 15.47 2.16
CA ALA A 115 9.16 16.16 1.85
C ALA A 115 9.17 17.60 2.42
N ARG A 116 8.54 18.53 1.70
CA ARG A 116 8.36 19.93 2.13
C ARG A 116 6.97 20.18 2.70
N PHE A 117 6.24 19.12 2.94
CA PHE A 117 4.89 19.09 3.50
C PHE A 117 4.86 18.04 4.64
N PRO A 118 3.98 18.20 5.63
CA PRO A 118 3.82 17.20 6.68
C PRO A 118 3.14 15.94 6.16
N TRP A 119 3.57 14.80 6.69
CA TRP A 119 2.88 13.52 6.59
C TRP A 119 2.06 13.33 7.85
N LEU A 120 0.74 13.20 7.70
CA LEU A 120 -0.20 13.21 8.82
C LEU A 120 -0.56 11.79 9.23
N SER A 121 -0.37 11.46 10.50
CA SER A 121 -0.88 10.23 11.07
C SER A 121 -1.17 10.39 12.56
N ALA A 122 -2.44 10.24 12.91
CA ALA A 122 -2.94 10.39 14.27
C ALA A 122 -3.01 9.06 15.03
N ASN A 123 -2.89 7.92 14.34
CA ASN A 123 -3.03 6.59 14.93
C ASN A 123 -1.84 5.65 14.74
N ILE A 124 -0.77 6.11 14.08
CA ILE A 124 0.51 5.39 14.08
C ILE A 124 1.35 5.94 15.23
N GLU A 125 1.68 5.07 16.19
CA GLU A 125 2.27 5.44 17.47
C GLU A 125 3.54 4.63 17.73
N TYR A 126 4.45 5.19 18.55
CA TYR A 126 5.53 4.37 19.11
C TYR A 126 4.95 3.25 19.97
N SER A 127 5.41 2.02 19.77
CA SER A 127 4.93 0.84 20.49
C SER A 127 5.04 0.97 22.02
N ARG A 128 6.08 1.69 22.50
CA ARG A 128 6.38 1.83 23.95
C ARG A 128 5.71 3.02 24.60
N THR A 129 5.78 4.21 23.97
CA THR A 129 5.33 5.48 24.57
C THR A 129 3.91 5.83 24.20
N ARG A 130 3.37 5.27 23.11
CA ARG A 130 2.04 5.59 22.55
C ARG A 130 1.93 7.04 22.07
N GLU A 131 3.06 7.70 21.86
CA GLU A 131 3.12 9.00 21.22
C GLU A 131 3.05 8.84 19.69
N PRO A 132 2.53 9.82 18.94
CA PRO A 132 2.51 9.79 17.47
C PRO A 132 3.91 9.56 16.89
N TYR A 133 4.08 8.50 16.11
CA TYR A 133 5.39 8.11 15.55
C TYR A 133 5.99 9.19 14.64
N PHE A 134 5.17 9.78 13.77
CA PHE A 134 5.61 10.83 12.83
C PHE A 134 5.49 12.24 13.41
N SER A 135 5.13 12.40 14.66
CA SER A 135 5.00 13.68 15.38
C SER A 135 4.01 14.70 14.80
N THR A 136 3.28 14.34 13.74
CA THR A 136 2.37 15.25 13.03
C THR A 136 1.00 14.57 12.81
N PRO A 137 0.14 14.51 13.84
CA PRO A 137 -1.18 13.89 13.72
C PRO A 137 -2.17 14.68 12.89
N TYR A 138 -2.03 16.02 12.86
CA TYR A 138 -2.89 16.93 12.11
C TYR A 138 -2.13 18.20 11.72
N MET A 139 -2.68 18.95 10.76
CA MET A 139 -2.25 20.31 10.44
C MET A 139 -3.41 21.29 10.52
N VAL A 140 -3.10 22.58 10.64
CA VAL A 140 -4.08 23.68 10.56
C VAL A 140 -3.63 24.67 9.51
N LYS A 141 -4.48 24.96 8.53
CA LYS A 141 -4.27 26.01 7.54
C LYS A 141 -5.21 27.18 7.84
N ASN A 142 -4.65 28.37 8.08
CA ASN A 142 -5.42 29.57 8.29
C ASN A 142 -5.47 30.38 6.99
N ILE A 143 -6.65 30.58 6.45
CA ILE A 143 -6.88 31.37 5.23
C ILE A 143 -7.77 32.57 5.59
N ASN A 144 -7.15 33.72 5.71
CA ASN A 144 -7.87 34.98 6.04
C ASN A 144 -8.74 34.93 7.32
N GLY A 145 -8.32 34.08 8.28
CA GLY A 145 -9.03 33.88 9.54
C GLY A 145 -9.86 32.59 9.58
N LEU A 146 -10.19 31.98 8.43
CA LEU A 146 -10.80 30.65 8.35
C LEU A 146 -9.76 29.58 8.71
N LYS A 147 -10.01 28.81 9.76
CA LYS A 147 -9.16 27.71 10.19
C LYS A 147 -9.68 26.40 9.63
N ILE A 148 -8.89 25.79 8.75
CA ILE A 148 -9.14 24.46 8.21
C ILE A 148 -8.20 23.50 8.92
N ALA A 149 -8.74 22.53 9.67
CA ALA A 149 -7.96 21.45 10.27
C ALA A 149 -7.98 20.20 9.37
N VAL A 150 -6.83 19.55 9.24
CA VAL A 150 -6.69 18.30 8.48
C VAL A 150 -6.04 17.25 9.39
N VAL A 151 -6.69 16.12 9.64
CA VAL A 151 -6.17 15.03 10.44
C VAL A 151 -5.95 13.79 9.59
N GLY A 152 -4.83 13.09 9.78
CA GLY A 152 -4.49 11.87 9.06
C GLY A 152 -4.80 10.61 9.87
N LEU A 153 -5.39 9.60 9.26
CA LEU A 153 -5.69 8.30 9.84
C LEU A 153 -5.33 7.19 8.85
N THR A 154 -4.75 6.12 9.37
CA THR A 154 -4.38 4.92 8.60
C THR A 154 -5.26 3.75 9.04
N SER A 155 -5.63 2.87 8.11
CA SER A 155 -6.37 1.64 8.43
C SER A 155 -5.53 0.70 9.30
N GLU A 156 -6.21 -0.17 10.08
CA GLU A 156 -5.55 -1.14 10.97
C GLU A 156 -4.86 -2.28 10.20
N GLY A 157 -5.10 -2.39 8.89
CA GLY A 157 -4.49 -3.40 8.01
C GLY A 157 -2.95 -3.36 7.99
N LEU A 158 -2.35 -2.21 8.30
CA LEU A 158 -0.89 -2.05 8.37
C LEU A 158 -0.22 -3.16 9.19
N MET A 159 -0.74 -3.47 10.39
CA MET A 159 -0.15 -4.48 11.28
C MET A 159 -0.33 -5.92 10.80
N LYS A 160 -1.25 -6.16 9.85
CA LYS A 160 -1.49 -7.50 9.28
C LYS A 160 -0.67 -7.73 8.02
N ASN A 161 -0.45 -6.67 7.23
CA ASN A 161 0.08 -6.78 5.87
C ASN A 161 1.59 -6.52 5.78
N GLU A 162 2.18 -5.86 6.80
CA GLU A 162 3.59 -5.44 6.74
C GLU A 162 4.53 -6.37 7.52
N ASN A 163 5.80 -6.37 7.12
CA ASN A 163 6.85 -7.14 7.78
C ASN A 163 7.02 -6.72 9.24
N ILE A 164 7.07 -7.68 10.16
CA ILE A 164 7.20 -7.43 11.60
C ILE A 164 8.45 -6.60 11.93
N GLU A 165 9.56 -6.86 11.26
CA GLU A 165 10.79 -6.07 11.45
C GLU A 165 10.64 -4.62 10.99
N MET A 166 9.80 -4.37 9.97
CA MET A 166 9.56 -3.02 9.44
C MET A 166 8.71 -2.18 10.39
N VAL A 167 7.85 -2.81 11.19
CA VAL A 167 6.92 -2.13 12.09
C VAL A 167 7.17 -2.39 13.58
N SER A 168 8.32 -2.95 13.95
CA SER A 168 8.62 -3.33 15.36
C SER A 168 8.54 -2.17 16.35
N ASP A 169 8.92 -0.96 15.92
CA ASP A 169 8.91 0.23 16.77
C ASP A 169 7.58 0.99 16.73
N VAL A 170 6.64 0.57 15.89
CA VAL A 170 5.34 1.22 15.73
C VAL A 170 4.19 0.29 16.09
N THR A 171 3.08 0.89 16.46
CA THR A 171 1.79 0.22 16.59
C THR A 171 0.71 1.11 15.98
N VAL A 172 -0.38 0.51 15.53
CA VAL A 172 -1.52 1.24 14.96
C VAL A 172 -2.68 1.14 15.93
N GLU A 173 -3.09 2.28 16.47
CA GLU A 173 -4.32 2.36 17.25
C GLU A 173 -5.52 2.27 16.30
N LYS A 174 -6.65 1.75 16.81
CA LYS A 174 -7.89 1.75 16.02
C LYS A 174 -8.22 3.14 15.51
N ALA A 175 -8.42 3.27 14.19
CA ALA A 175 -8.69 4.56 13.55
C ALA A 175 -9.88 5.28 14.19
N THR A 176 -10.93 4.55 14.57
CA THR A 176 -12.11 5.09 15.27
C THR A 176 -11.78 5.68 16.65
N VAL A 177 -10.85 5.07 17.39
CA VAL A 177 -10.43 5.54 18.74
C VAL A 177 -9.56 6.78 18.60
N ALA A 178 -8.56 6.73 17.73
CA ALA A 178 -7.68 7.87 17.46
C ALA A 178 -8.45 9.08 16.91
N ALA A 179 -9.37 8.85 15.97
CA ALA A 179 -10.23 9.91 15.43
C ALA A 179 -10.97 10.64 16.54
N LYS A 180 -11.64 9.90 17.44
CA LYS A 180 -12.39 10.49 18.55
C LYS A 180 -11.50 11.31 19.48
N ARG A 181 -10.30 10.82 19.79
CA ARG A 181 -9.34 11.51 20.66
C ARG A 181 -8.79 12.78 20.01
N TRP A 182 -8.28 12.69 18.78
CA TRP A 182 -7.62 13.80 18.11
C TRP A 182 -8.57 14.86 17.60
N ILE A 183 -9.73 14.49 17.06
CA ILE A 183 -10.74 15.45 16.59
C ILE A 183 -11.31 16.26 17.78
N ARG A 184 -11.58 15.58 18.89
CA ARG A 184 -11.96 16.29 20.12
C ARG A 184 -10.88 17.27 20.57
N TYR A 185 -9.62 16.87 20.62
CA TYR A 185 -8.49 17.73 20.96
C TYR A 185 -8.39 18.95 20.03
N ILE A 186 -8.56 18.74 18.71
CA ILE A 186 -8.52 19.80 17.70
C ILE A 186 -9.64 20.81 17.97
N TYR A 187 -10.87 20.37 18.22
CA TYR A 187 -11.97 21.30 18.52
C TYR A 187 -11.78 22.04 19.84
N GLU A 188 -11.24 21.41 20.88
CA GLU A 188 -10.98 22.05 22.17
C GLU A 188 -9.82 23.06 22.13
N THR A 189 -8.84 22.90 21.22
CA THR A 189 -7.60 23.69 21.21
C THR A 189 -7.46 24.63 20.02
N VAL A 190 -7.98 24.26 18.87
CA VAL A 190 -7.86 25.01 17.60
C VAL A 190 -9.15 25.74 17.26
N GLU A 191 -10.32 25.16 17.58
CA GLU A 191 -11.64 25.64 17.18
C GLU A 191 -11.70 25.89 15.67
N PRO A 192 -11.55 24.84 14.81
CA PRO A 192 -11.60 24.97 13.36
C PRO A 192 -13.04 25.24 12.89
N GLU A 193 -13.16 25.99 11.81
CA GLU A 193 -14.43 26.19 11.11
C GLU A 193 -14.69 25.09 10.05
N PHE A 194 -13.66 24.32 9.67
CA PHE A 194 -13.79 23.23 8.72
C PHE A 194 -12.81 22.10 9.06
N LEU A 195 -13.30 20.86 9.13
CA LEU A 195 -12.51 19.70 9.47
C LEU A 195 -12.46 18.71 8.30
N ILE A 196 -11.24 18.42 7.85
CA ILE A 196 -10.94 17.39 6.85
C ILE A 196 -10.30 16.19 7.53
N VAL A 197 -10.78 15.00 7.22
CA VAL A 197 -10.12 13.74 7.60
C VAL A 197 -9.54 13.08 6.35
N LEU A 198 -8.22 12.86 6.36
CA LEU A 198 -7.55 11.97 5.42
C LEU A 198 -7.56 10.57 6.05
N TYR A 199 -8.39 9.69 5.56
CA TYR A 199 -8.45 8.31 6.03
C TYR A 199 -7.98 7.35 4.94
N HIS A 200 -6.76 6.81 5.09
CA HIS A 200 -6.30 5.76 4.17
C HIS A 200 -6.91 4.41 4.54
N GLY A 201 -8.10 4.22 4.14
CA GLY A 201 -9.04 3.12 4.22
C GLY A 201 -10.30 3.55 3.48
N GLY A 202 -11.24 2.63 3.29
CA GLY A 202 -12.41 2.87 2.44
C GLY A 202 -13.72 2.92 3.20
N LEU A 203 -14.80 2.87 2.40
CA LEU A 203 -16.16 2.75 2.87
C LEU A 203 -16.55 1.27 3.00
N SER A 204 -17.20 0.92 4.10
CA SER A 204 -17.55 -0.48 4.42
C SER A 204 -18.50 -1.09 3.40
N LYS A 205 -19.39 -0.31 2.83
CA LYS A 205 -20.38 -0.74 1.81
C LYS A 205 -19.76 -1.12 0.45
N LEU A 206 -18.54 -0.66 0.16
CA LEU A 206 -17.80 -1.00 -1.05
C LEU A 206 -16.86 -2.21 -0.84
N SER A 207 -16.85 -2.78 0.37
CA SER A 207 -16.06 -3.97 0.66
C SER A 207 -16.72 -5.21 0.06
N HIS A 208 -16.04 -5.83 -0.90
CA HIS A 208 -16.50 -7.09 -1.52
C HIS A 208 -16.12 -8.33 -0.70
N ASP A 209 -15.24 -8.19 0.29
CA ASP A 209 -14.78 -9.28 1.15
C ASP A 209 -15.02 -8.95 2.64
N SER A 210 -15.51 -9.96 3.38
CA SER A 210 -15.69 -9.87 4.83
C SER A 210 -14.37 -9.65 5.60
N LYS A 211 -13.22 -10.03 5.03
CA LYS A 211 -11.90 -9.82 5.61
C LYS A 211 -11.45 -8.36 5.58
N SER A 212 -11.92 -7.57 4.62
CA SER A 212 -11.59 -6.15 4.47
C SER A 212 -12.43 -5.22 5.36
N GLN A 213 -13.39 -5.73 6.13
CA GLN A 213 -14.26 -4.91 7.00
C GLN A 213 -13.48 -4.13 8.07
N GLY A 214 -12.34 -4.65 8.54
CA GLY A 214 -11.46 -3.95 9.49
C GLY A 214 -10.65 -2.82 8.89
N GLU A 215 -10.56 -2.72 7.56
CA GLU A 215 -9.78 -1.72 6.83
C GLU A 215 -10.64 -0.58 6.29
N ASN A 216 -11.95 -0.82 6.10
CA ASN A 216 -12.90 0.11 5.50
C ASN A 216 -13.88 0.60 6.57
N GLN A 217 -13.48 1.61 7.35
CA GLN A 217 -14.22 2.06 8.54
C GLN A 217 -14.67 3.53 8.44
N ALA A 218 -14.69 4.13 7.26
CA ALA A 218 -14.99 5.55 7.08
C ALA A 218 -16.32 5.96 7.73
N GLU A 219 -17.39 5.21 7.45
CA GLU A 219 -18.73 5.50 8.02
C GLU A 219 -18.77 5.27 9.55
N MET A 220 -17.96 4.33 10.07
CA MET A 220 -17.86 4.07 11.51
C MET A 220 -17.15 5.22 12.22
N ILE A 221 -16.06 5.74 11.62
CA ILE A 221 -15.35 6.92 12.13
C ILE A 221 -16.30 8.10 12.21
N MET A 222 -17.00 8.41 11.12
CA MET A 222 -17.96 9.51 11.05
C MET A 222 -19.04 9.38 12.14
N LYS A 223 -19.68 8.21 12.26
CA LYS A 223 -20.73 7.97 13.27
C LYS A 223 -20.26 8.13 14.71
N GLN A 224 -19.00 7.82 15.00
CA GLN A 224 -18.45 7.96 16.35
C GLN A 224 -18.05 9.38 16.70
N VAL A 225 -17.67 10.18 15.72
CA VAL A 225 -17.16 11.56 15.91
C VAL A 225 -18.27 12.59 15.68
N GLY A 226 -19.05 12.47 14.61
CA GLY A 226 -20.24 13.27 14.30
C GLY A 226 -20.01 14.72 13.86
N ILE A 227 -18.74 15.15 13.67
CA ILE A 227 -18.38 16.54 13.35
C ILE A 227 -17.24 16.58 12.31
N ILE A 228 -17.41 15.87 11.22
CA ILE A 228 -16.46 15.85 10.10
C ILE A 228 -17.16 16.46 8.89
N ASP A 229 -16.58 17.50 8.29
CA ASP A 229 -17.17 18.14 7.11
C ASP A 229 -16.80 17.38 5.84
N LEU A 230 -15.53 17.04 5.66
CA LEU A 230 -15.02 16.33 4.50
C LEU A 230 -14.15 15.13 4.92
N MET A 231 -14.43 13.94 4.39
CA MET A 231 -13.58 12.76 4.54
C MET A 231 -13.06 12.33 3.18
N ILE A 232 -11.74 12.38 3.02
CA ILE A 232 -11.02 11.89 1.85
C ILE A 232 -10.57 10.47 2.18
N THR A 233 -11.07 9.49 1.42
CA THR A 233 -10.79 8.06 1.58
C THR A 233 -9.89 7.56 0.45
N GLY A 234 -9.39 6.32 0.56
CA GLY A 234 -8.52 5.65 -0.43
C GLY A 234 -8.51 4.13 -0.24
N HIS A 235 -7.40 3.48 -0.63
CA HIS A 235 -7.17 2.04 -0.43
C HIS A 235 -8.02 1.11 -1.32
N GLN A 236 -9.26 1.45 -1.60
CA GLN A 236 -10.17 0.63 -2.42
C GLN A 236 -10.00 0.84 -3.93
N HIS A 237 -9.24 1.88 -4.32
CA HIS A 237 -8.99 2.27 -5.71
C HIS A 237 -10.25 2.63 -6.51
N GLU A 238 -11.32 2.98 -5.80
CA GLU A 238 -12.61 3.38 -6.39
C GLU A 238 -12.73 4.91 -6.48
N THR A 239 -13.60 5.41 -7.34
CA THR A 239 -14.00 6.81 -7.37
C THR A 239 -15.31 6.99 -6.64
N VAL A 240 -15.35 7.88 -5.63
CA VAL A 240 -16.52 8.08 -4.78
C VAL A 240 -16.81 9.55 -4.59
N ILE A 241 -18.09 9.92 -4.68
CA ILE A 241 -18.69 11.14 -4.14
C ILE A 241 -19.97 10.74 -3.44
N GLU A 242 -20.04 10.94 -2.13
CA GLU A 242 -21.19 10.58 -1.34
C GLU A 242 -21.39 11.47 -0.14
N ASN A 243 -22.65 11.79 0.17
CA ASN A 243 -23.04 12.48 1.39
C ASN A 243 -23.71 11.49 2.36
N ASP A 244 -23.27 11.48 3.62
CA ASP A 244 -23.96 10.80 4.72
C ASP A 244 -24.11 11.80 5.89
N GLY A 245 -25.31 12.25 6.12
CA GLY A 245 -25.59 13.35 7.04
C GLY A 245 -24.93 14.66 6.59
N ASP A 246 -24.10 15.23 7.48
CA ASP A 246 -23.37 16.47 7.23
C ASP A 246 -21.94 16.24 6.70
N THR A 247 -21.53 14.98 6.52
CA THR A 247 -20.20 14.62 6.04
C THR A 247 -20.20 14.29 4.54
N LEU A 248 -19.32 14.93 3.78
CA LEU A 248 -19.00 14.59 2.40
C LEU A 248 -17.86 13.57 2.36
N PHE A 249 -18.09 12.40 1.75
CA PHE A 249 -17.06 11.38 1.46
C PHE A 249 -16.62 11.48 0.01
N VAL A 250 -15.31 11.46 -0.22
CA VAL A 250 -14.72 11.46 -1.56
C VAL A 250 -13.57 10.48 -1.66
N GLN A 251 -13.37 9.90 -2.86
CA GLN A 251 -12.23 9.05 -3.17
C GLN A 251 -11.82 9.26 -4.63
N ALA A 252 -10.51 9.36 -4.90
CA ALA A 252 -9.96 9.76 -6.20
C ALA A 252 -9.69 8.59 -7.16
N GLY A 253 -9.82 7.35 -6.73
CA GLY A 253 -9.32 6.19 -7.46
C GLY A 253 -7.82 5.95 -7.20
N GLN A 254 -7.06 5.57 -8.22
CA GLN A 254 -5.64 5.22 -8.10
C GLN A 254 -4.81 5.79 -9.25
N ASN A 255 -3.47 5.69 -9.14
CA ASN A 255 -2.46 5.95 -10.18
C ASN A 255 -2.55 7.34 -10.84
N ALA A 256 -3.16 8.31 -10.16
CA ALA A 256 -3.47 9.63 -10.71
C ALA A 256 -4.31 9.57 -12.01
N GLU A 257 -5.19 8.58 -12.17
CA GLU A 257 -6.17 8.56 -13.26
C GLU A 257 -7.15 9.72 -13.12
N ASN A 258 -7.53 9.98 -11.89
CA ASN A 258 -8.41 11.06 -11.49
C ASN A 258 -7.84 11.79 -10.27
N LEU A 259 -8.40 12.94 -9.98
CA LEU A 259 -8.30 13.58 -8.67
C LEU A 259 -9.69 14.04 -8.20
N VAL A 260 -9.80 14.31 -6.92
CA VAL A 260 -10.98 14.95 -6.34
C VAL A 260 -10.76 16.47 -6.33
N HIS A 261 -11.76 17.22 -6.73
CA HIS A 261 -11.83 18.65 -6.54
C HIS A 261 -13.14 19.02 -5.81
N VAL A 262 -13.02 19.74 -4.71
CA VAL A 262 -14.18 20.22 -3.93
C VAL A 262 -14.10 21.73 -3.83
N ASN A 263 -15.04 22.43 -4.44
CA ASN A 263 -15.23 23.86 -4.22
C ASN A 263 -16.05 24.07 -2.95
N VAL A 264 -15.45 24.65 -1.92
CA VAL A 264 -16.10 24.91 -0.62
C VAL A 264 -16.36 26.38 -0.46
N LYS A 265 -17.62 26.73 -0.30
CA LYS A 265 -18.08 28.11 -0.19
C LYS A 265 -18.42 28.46 1.25
N PHE A 266 -17.80 29.53 1.76
CA PHE A 266 -18.02 30.04 3.10
C PHE A 266 -18.60 31.45 3.05
N ARG A 267 -19.41 31.80 4.06
CA ARG A 267 -19.85 33.15 4.33
C ARG A 267 -19.14 33.64 5.56
N LYS A 268 -18.43 34.78 5.42
CA LYS A 268 -17.80 35.46 6.55
C LYS A 268 -18.85 36.09 7.43
N ARG A 269 -18.82 35.76 8.70
CA ARG A 269 -19.59 36.42 9.77
C ARG A 269 -18.65 37.35 10.56
N ARG A 270 -19.17 38.04 11.55
CA ARG A 270 -18.36 39.01 12.31
C ARG A 270 -17.08 38.38 12.91
N ASN A 271 -17.20 37.20 13.49
CA ASN A 271 -16.10 36.51 14.19
C ASN A 271 -16.01 35.01 13.82
N SER A 272 -16.65 34.55 12.77
CA SER A 272 -16.69 33.12 12.35
C SER A 272 -16.95 33.01 10.86
N PHE A 273 -16.90 31.82 10.37
CA PHE A 273 -17.31 31.48 9.00
C PHE A 273 -18.43 30.45 9.05
N GLU A 274 -19.38 30.59 8.17
CA GLU A 274 -20.50 29.66 7.96
C GLU A 274 -20.27 28.93 6.67
N LEU A 275 -20.21 27.57 6.72
CA LEU A 275 -20.19 26.73 5.54
C LEU A 275 -21.53 26.88 4.82
N LEU A 276 -21.49 27.22 3.54
CA LEU A 276 -22.69 27.37 2.70
C LEU A 276 -22.90 26.15 1.82
N GLU A 277 -21.84 25.68 1.18
CA GLU A 277 -21.94 24.69 0.14
C GLU A 277 -20.60 23.96 -0.07
N MET A 278 -20.67 22.68 -0.41
CA MET A 278 -19.56 21.89 -0.95
C MET A 278 -19.98 21.32 -2.29
N GLU A 279 -19.22 21.63 -3.34
CA GLU A 279 -19.45 21.16 -4.71
C GLU A 279 -18.28 20.21 -5.08
N PRO A 280 -18.45 18.89 -4.89
CA PRO A 280 -17.41 17.91 -5.22
C PRO A 280 -17.46 17.49 -6.70
N GLU A 281 -16.29 17.21 -7.26
CA GLU A 281 -16.12 16.69 -8.62
C GLU A 281 -14.98 15.65 -8.65
N ILE A 282 -15.16 14.58 -9.44
CA ILE A 282 -14.09 13.68 -9.86
C ILE A 282 -13.59 14.18 -11.20
N VAL A 283 -12.36 14.66 -11.23
CA VAL A 283 -11.74 15.20 -12.45
C VAL A 283 -10.87 14.13 -13.11
N SER A 284 -11.26 13.73 -14.30
CA SER A 284 -10.42 12.85 -15.14
C SER A 284 -9.22 13.63 -15.68
N LEU A 285 -8.02 13.11 -15.42
CA LEU A 285 -6.79 13.75 -15.87
C LEU A 285 -6.41 13.44 -17.31
N ASN A 286 -7.12 12.52 -17.98
CA ASN A 286 -6.85 12.13 -19.35
C ASN A 286 -7.01 13.27 -20.38
N GLU A 287 -7.80 14.29 -20.04
CA GLU A 287 -8.08 15.42 -20.93
C GLU A 287 -7.03 16.55 -20.84
N TYR A 288 -6.09 16.46 -19.90
CA TYR A 288 -5.08 17.48 -19.65
C TYR A 288 -3.75 17.12 -20.31
N GLU A 289 -3.01 18.13 -20.74
CA GLU A 289 -1.64 17.97 -21.22
C GLU A 289 -0.68 17.75 -20.04
N GLU A 290 0.44 17.10 -20.29
CA GLU A 290 1.47 16.88 -19.28
C GLU A 290 2.24 18.18 -18.97
N ASP A 291 2.46 18.45 -17.69
CA ASP A 291 3.29 19.59 -17.25
C ASP A 291 4.77 19.34 -17.61
N GLN A 292 5.27 20.13 -18.56
CA GLN A 292 6.64 20.01 -19.07
C GLN A 292 7.68 20.23 -17.96
N SER A 293 7.42 21.11 -17.01
CA SER A 293 8.35 21.40 -15.92
C SER A 293 8.54 20.20 -14.98
N LEU A 294 7.46 19.46 -14.71
CA LEU A 294 7.50 18.24 -13.93
C LEU A 294 8.15 17.07 -14.71
N LEU A 295 7.94 17.01 -16.01
CA LEU A 295 8.63 16.08 -16.90
C LEU A 295 10.14 16.34 -16.90
N ASP A 296 10.57 17.59 -17.02
CA ASP A 296 11.98 17.96 -17.01
C ASP A 296 12.62 17.67 -15.64
N LEU A 297 11.90 17.95 -14.54
CA LEU A 297 12.34 17.68 -13.18
C LEU A 297 12.69 16.20 -12.95
N THR A 298 11.93 15.29 -13.54
CA THR A 298 12.08 13.85 -13.36
C THR A 298 12.70 13.11 -14.56
N TYR A 299 13.22 13.85 -15.53
CA TYR A 299 13.77 13.26 -16.75
C TYR A 299 14.84 12.19 -16.48
N TYR A 300 15.82 12.50 -15.63
CA TYR A 300 16.89 11.55 -15.29
C TYR A 300 16.40 10.40 -14.43
N ASP A 301 15.40 10.63 -13.59
CA ASP A 301 14.78 9.59 -12.78
C ASP A 301 14.09 8.56 -13.68
N ARG A 302 13.25 9.02 -14.59
CA ARG A 302 12.56 8.15 -15.57
C ARG A 302 13.56 7.42 -16.49
N LYS A 303 14.60 8.11 -16.94
CA LYS A 303 15.66 7.50 -17.77
C LYS A 303 16.38 6.39 -17.00
N ALA A 304 16.71 6.60 -15.73
CA ALA A 304 17.41 5.61 -14.91
C ALA A 304 16.55 4.34 -14.71
N VAL A 305 15.27 4.50 -14.38
CA VAL A 305 14.35 3.36 -14.21
C VAL A 305 14.17 2.61 -15.54
N ARG A 306 13.94 3.34 -16.67
CA ARG A 306 13.82 2.72 -18.01
C ARG A 306 15.08 1.97 -18.42
N SER A 307 16.25 2.53 -18.15
CA SER A 307 17.52 1.86 -18.48
C SER A 307 17.65 0.56 -17.68
N TRP A 308 17.40 0.62 -16.36
CA TRP A 308 17.51 -0.54 -15.49
C TRP A 308 16.46 -1.61 -15.83
N LYS A 309 15.20 -1.26 -16.00
CA LYS A 309 14.14 -2.25 -16.25
C LYS A 309 14.35 -3.03 -17.56
N ASN A 310 14.93 -2.36 -18.59
CA ASN A 310 15.20 -2.96 -19.89
C ASN A 310 16.56 -3.66 -19.98
N GLU A 311 17.38 -3.61 -18.94
CA GLU A 311 18.67 -4.27 -18.93
C GLU A 311 18.49 -5.80 -18.96
N PRO A 312 19.08 -6.51 -19.94
CA PRO A 312 19.02 -7.95 -20.01
C PRO A 312 19.71 -8.62 -18.81
N ILE A 313 19.05 -9.59 -18.20
CA ILE A 313 19.61 -10.39 -17.12
C ILE A 313 20.17 -11.70 -17.66
N HIS A 314 19.44 -12.31 -18.59
CA HIS A 314 19.78 -13.63 -19.12
C HIS A 314 19.66 -13.65 -20.65
N HIS A 315 20.64 -14.30 -21.30
CA HIS A 315 20.74 -14.30 -22.76
C HIS A 315 20.22 -15.59 -23.43
N HIS A 316 19.84 -16.59 -22.66
CA HIS A 316 19.27 -17.85 -23.16
C HIS A 316 17.76 -17.88 -22.99
N ASP A 317 17.10 -18.61 -23.88
CA ASP A 317 15.67 -18.82 -23.76
C ASP A 317 15.37 -19.71 -22.55
N ILE A 318 14.55 -19.18 -21.64
CA ILE A 318 14.01 -19.88 -20.49
C ILE A 318 12.54 -20.17 -20.77
N ASP A 319 12.09 -21.37 -20.42
CA ASP A 319 10.67 -21.73 -20.42
C ASP A 319 10.27 -22.23 -19.03
N MET A 320 9.81 -21.28 -18.21
CA MET A 320 9.22 -21.50 -16.89
C MET A 320 7.77 -21.03 -16.86
N TYR A 321 7.13 -20.95 -18.02
CA TYR A 321 5.77 -20.45 -18.16
C TYR A 321 4.76 -21.49 -17.66
N PHE A 322 3.73 -21.00 -17.00
CA PHE A 322 2.49 -21.72 -16.67
C PHE A 322 1.32 -20.76 -16.84
N SER A 323 0.18 -21.26 -17.24
CA SER A 323 -1.03 -20.46 -17.45
C SER A 323 -1.99 -20.54 -16.28
N HIS A 324 -1.92 -21.61 -15.50
CA HIS A 324 -2.83 -21.87 -14.40
C HIS A 324 -2.08 -22.48 -13.21
N PHE A 325 -2.49 -22.12 -12.02
CA PHE A 325 -1.88 -22.57 -10.76
C PHE A 325 -1.83 -24.12 -10.63
N HIS A 326 -2.83 -24.83 -11.13
CA HIS A 326 -2.90 -26.28 -11.04
C HIS A 326 -1.69 -26.99 -11.69
N GLU A 327 -1.03 -26.36 -12.67
CA GLU A 327 0.17 -26.90 -13.32
C GLU A 327 1.34 -27.06 -12.36
N LEU A 328 1.36 -26.23 -11.30
CA LEU A 328 2.39 -26.24 -10.25
C LEU A 328 2.16 -27.34 -9.20
N LEU A 329 0.94 -27.88 -9.11
CA LEU A 329 0.55 -28.84 -8.07
C LEU A 329 0.89 -30.31 -8.42
N VAL A 330 0.97 -30.64 -9.71
CA VAL A 330 1.07 -32.04 -10.18
C VAL A 330 2.49 -32.54 -10.38
N ARG A 331 3.46 -31.66 -10.54
CA ARG A 331 4.88 -32.01 -10.74
C ARG A 331 5.80 -30.87 -10.36
N PRO A 332 7.08 -31.14 -10.04
CA PRO A 332 8.06 -30.10 -9.88
C PRO A 332 8.09 -29.18 -11.11
N HIS A 333 7.83 -27.89 -10.91
CA HIS A 333 7.77 -26.91 -12.00
C HIS A 333 9.03 -26.04 -11.99
N PRO A 334 9.66 -25.73 -13.16
CA PRO A 334 10.89 -24.91 -13.20
C PRO A 334 10.78 -23.57 -12.51
N HIS A 335 9.61 -22.92 -12.54
CA HIS A 335 9.37 -21.67 -11.84
C HIS A 335 9.53 -21.81 -10.31
N ILE A 336 8.92 -22.83 -9.71
CA ILE A 336 9.05 -23.11 -8.27
C ILE A 336 10.48 -23.56 -7.94
N GLN A 337 11.11 -24.33 -8.83
CA GLN A 337 12.51 -24.73 -8.66
C GLN A 337 13.44 -23.50 -8.62
N LEU A 338 13.23 -22.49 -9.48
CA LEU A 338 13.99 -21.24 -9.45
C LEU A 338 13.88 -20.54 -8.09
N LEU A 339 12.68 -20.47 -7.50
CA LEU A 339 12.50 -19.87 -6.17
C LEU A 339 13.29 -20.64 -5.09
N HIS A 340 13.24 -21.97 -5.11
CA HIS A 340 14.05 -22.80 -4.21
C HIS A 340 15.55 -22.64 -4.46
N GLU A 341 15.98 -22.69 -5.71
CA GLU A 341 17.40 -22.54 -6.09
C GLU A 341 17.97 -21.18 -5.64
N SER A 342 17.15 -20.15 -5.68
CA SER A 342 17.55 -18.80 -5.22
C SER A 342 17.91 -18.79 -3.73
N LEU A 343 17.24 -19.58 -2.91
CA LEU A 343 17.56 -19.76 -1.49
C LEU A 343 18.72 -20.73 -1.29
N VAL A 344 18.74 -21.86 -2.01
CA VAL A 344 19.77 -22.91 -1.86
C VAL A 344 21.14 -22.40 -2.27
N ARG A 345 21.28 -21.77 -3.45
CA ARG A 345 22.58 -21.35 -3.98
C ARG A 345 23.17 -20.14 -3.25
N GLU A 346 22.31 -19.17 -2.95
CA GLU A 346 22.79 -17.89 -2.41
C GLU A 346 22.89 -17.90 -0.87
N LEU A 347 22.15 -18.78 -0.18
CA LEU A 347 22.11 -18.83 1.28
C LEU A 347 22.57 -20.17 1.86
N GLU A 348 23.03 -21.10 1.01
CA GLU A 348 23.46 -22.45 1.40
C GLU A 348 22.37 -23.23 2.17
N ALA A 349 21.10 -22.93 1.87
CA ALA A 349 19.97 -23.59 2.52
C ALA A 349 19.85 -25.06 2.09
N THR A 350 19.60 -25.96 3.02
CA THR A 350 19.37 -27.39 2.74
C THR A 350 17.90 -27.75 2.63
N MET A 351 17.05 -27.01 3.34
CA MET A 351 15.59 -27.15 3.32
C MET A 351 14.98 -25.78 3.11
N THR A 352 14.03 -25.68 2.20
CA THR A 352 13.40 -24.41 1.84
C THR A 352 11.88 -24.54 1.72
N CYS A 353 11.19 -23.44 2.06
CA CYS A 353 9.77 -23.28 1.85
C CYS A 353 9.53 -21.97 1.07
N VAL A 354 8.80 -22.06 -0.04
CA VAL A 354 8.48 -20.93 -0.91
C VAL A 354 7.00 -20.92 -1.26
N ASN A 355 6.49 -19.77 -1.69
CA ASN A 355 5.14 -19.59 -2.18
C ASN A 355 5.16 -18.74 -3.46
N LEU A 356 4.04 -18.68 -4.19
CA LEU A 356 3.88 -17.69 -5.25
C LEU A 356 3.70 -16.30 -4.64
N PRO A 357 4.38 -15.27 -5.14
CA PRO A 357 4.23 -13.91 -4.65
C PRO A 357 2.95 -13.20 -5.17
N LEU A 358 2.36 -13.72 -6.25
CA LEU A 358 1.20 -13.15 -6.92
C LEU A 358 0.17 -14.25 -7.24
N PRO A 359 -1.13 -14.02 -7.00
CA PRO A 359 -2.18 -15.01 -7.27
C PRO A 359 -2.32 -15.31 -8.77
N ASN A 360 -2.00 -14.35 -9.62
CA ASN A 360 -2.10 -14.43 -11.08
C ASN A 360 -0.73 -14.55 -11.75
N ALA A 361 0.29 -15.10 -11.06
CA ALA A 361 1.59 -15.34 -11.66
C ALA A 361 1.49 -16.28 -12.87
N THR A 362 2.28 -16.03 -13.91
CA THR A 362 2.34 -16.84 -15.13
C THR A 362 3.73 -17.39 -15.45
N GLY A 363 4.68 -17.25 -14.52
CA GLY A 363 6.07 -17.66 -14.73
C GLY A 363 6.82 -16.79 -15.75
N LEU A 364 7.97 -17.27 -16.20
CA LEU A 364 8.89 -16.55 -17.09
C LEU A 364 9.12 -17.32 -18.40
N LYS A 365 9.28 -16.58 -19.52
CA LYS A 365 9.59 -17.17 -20.82
C LYS A 365 10.45 -16.25 -21.67
N GLY A 366 11.42 -16.83 -22.40
CA GLY A 366 12.30 -16.13 -23.34
C GLY A 366 13.53 -15.50 -22.69
N GLY A 367 14.11 -14.50 -23.36
CA GLY A 367 15.19 -13.69 -22.79
C GLY A 367 14.65 -12.74 -21.73
N LEU A 368 15.32 -12.68 -20.57
CA LEU A 368 14.83 -11.97 -19.39
C LEU A 368 15.51 -10.61 -19.18
N LYS A 369 14.73 -9.68 -18.68
CA LYS A 369 15.15 -8.34 -18.23
C LYS A 369 14.89 -8.16 -16.74
N ASN A 370 15.43 -7.08 -16.14
CA ASN A 370 15.11 -6.74 -14.76
C ASN A 370 13.60 -6.54 -14.53
N GLU A 371 12.86 -6.02 -15.51
CA GLU A 371 11.40 -5.87 -15.44
C GLU A 371 10.66 -7.20 -15.24
N ASP A 372 11.13 -8.27 -15.89
CA ASP A 372 10.50 -9.60 -15.78
C ASP A 372 10.64 -10.15 -14.36
N ILE A 373 11.79 -9.90 -13.70
CA ILE A 373 11.98 -10.29 -12.30
C ILE A 373 11.01 -9.53 -11.38
N TYR A 374 10.91 -8.20 -11.60
CA TYR A 374 9.97 -7.39 -10.84
C TYR A 374 8.52 -7.86 -11.03
N ASN A 375 8.11 -8.12 -12.27
CA ASN A 375 6.75 -8.58 -12.57
C ASN A 375 6.45 -9.97 -11.97
N MET A 376 7.46 -10.83 -11.92
CA MET A 376 7.34 -12.14 -11.30
C MET A 376 7.28 -12.05 -9.76
N TYR A 377 8.09 -11.18 -9.15
CA TYR A 377 8.22 -11.05 -7.71
C TYR A 377 8.33 -9.56 -7.28
N PRO A 378 7.20 -8.83 -7.19
CA PRO A 378 7.23 -7.39 -6.88
C PRO A 378 7.38 -7.07 -5.40
N HIS A 379 7.38 -8.11 -4.52
CA HIS A 379 7.47 -7.93 -3.09
C HIS A 379 8.92 -8.00 -2.59
N PRO A 380 9.33 -7.14 -1.64
CA PRO A 380 10.68 -7.13 -1.07
C PRO A 380 10.84 -8.16 0.05
N ASP A 381 10.22 -9.34 -0.09
CA ASP A 381 10.24 -10.37 0.92
C ASP A 381 11.66 -10.83 1.21
N LYS A 382 12.00 -10.95 2.49
CA LYS A 382 13.32 -11.32 2.97
C LYS A 382 13.35 -12.76 3.42
N PRO A 383 14.37 -13.53 3.05
CA PRO A 383 14.56 -14.86 3.59
C PRO A 383 14.86 -14.82 5.09
N MET A 384 14.24 -15.73 5.81
CA MET A 384 14.44 -15.99 7.23
C MET A 384 14.93 -17.41 7.43
N ASP A 385 16.02 -17.54 8.19
CA ASP A 385 16.62 -18.81 8.56
C ASP A 385 16.18 -19.17 9.98
N MET A 386 15.51 -20.29 10.12
CA MET A 386 14.92 -20.70 11.38
C MET A 386 14.97 -22.21 11.60
N THR A 387 14.80 -22.60 12.85
CA THR A 387 14.64 -24.02 13.22
C THR A 387 13.20 -24.31 13.61
N LEU A 388 12.61 -25.33 12.95
CA LEU A 388 11.27 -25.84 13.20
C LEU A 388 11.31 -27.31 13.60
N LYS A 389 10.37 -27.74 14.43
CA LYS A 389 10.13 -29.18 14.67
C LYS A 389 9.51 -29.83 13.43
N GLY A 390 9.80 -31.11 13.19
CA GLY A 390 9.19 -31.87 12.10
C GLY A 390 7.66 -31.88 12.16
N SER A 391 7.08 -31.92 13.38
CA SER A 391 5.63 -31.83 13.59
C SER A 391 5.03 -30.51 13.10
N VAL A 392 5.75 -29.38 13.29
CA VAL A 392 5.33 -28.06 12.79
C VAL A 392 5.42 -27.99 11.26
N ILE A 393 6.48 -28.55 10.69
CA ILE A 393 6.63 -28.64 9.22
C ILE A 393 5.48 -29.44 8.62
N LYS A 394 5.15 -30.59 9.21
CA LYS A 394 4.01 -31.40 8.77
C LYS A 394 2.70 -30.66 8.85
N GLN A 395 2.47 -29.92 9.95
CA GLN A 395 1.26 -29.10 10.13
C GLN A 395 1.16 -28.03 9.04
N LEU A 396 2.25 -27.33 8.69
CA LEU A 396 2.25 -26.34 7.61
C LEU A 396 1.96 -26.98 6.21
N ILE A 397 2.41 -28.21 5.97
CA ILE A 397 2.06 -28.94 4.75
C ILE A 397 0.57 -29.30 4.76
N GLU A 398 0.04 -29.76 5.90
CA GLU A 398 -1.38 -30.08 6.04
C GLU A 398 -2.29 -28.88 5.86
N GLU A 399 -1.88 -27.66 6.30
CA GLU A 399 -2.62 -26.41 6.05
C GLU A 399 -2.80 -26.17 4.54
N SER A 400 -1.74 -26.27 3.75
CA SER A 400 -1.84 -26.15 2.30
C SER A 400 -2.63 -27.31 1.69
N ALA A 401 -2.37 -28.54 2.14
CA ALA A 401 -3.00 -29.75 1.63
C ALA A 401 -4.51 -29.82 1.94
N ALA A 402 -4.96 -29.21 3.04
CA ALA A 402 -6.37 -29.22 3.45
C ALA A 402 -7.30 -28.56 2.42
N HIS A 403 -6.78 -27.63 1.62
CA HIS A 403 -7.51 -26.88 0.60
C HIS A 403 -7.44 -27.51 -0.80
N LEU A 404 -6.66 -28.60 -0.99
CA LEU A 404 -6.56 -29.27 -2.30
C LEU A 404 -7.88 -29.96 -2.64
N GLU A 405 -8.41 -29.68 -3.81
CA GLU A 405 -9.66 -30.23 -4.31
C GLU A 405 -9.53 -30.67 -5.77
N TRP A 406 -10.29 -31.68 -6.14
CA TRP A 406 -10.42 -32.13 -7.54
C TRP A 406 -11.70 -31.55 -8.15
N ASP A 407 -11.59 -30.64 -9.12
CA ASP A 407 -12.73 -29.95 -9.75
C ASP A 407 -13.42 -30.78 -10.86
N GLY A 408 -12.96 -32.01 -11.07
CA GLY A 408 -13.39 -32.91 -12.15
C GLY A 408 -12.40 -33.01 -13.30
N ASN A 409 -11.48 -32.05 -13.45
CA ASN A 409 -10.46 -32.00 -14.50
C ASN A 409 -9.04 -31.80 -13.94
N HIS A 410 -8.92 -30.98 -12.89
CA HIS A 410 -7.62 -30.56 -12.35
C HIS A 410 -7.63 -30.57 -10.83
N LEU A 411 -6.43 -30.63 -10.26
CA LEU A 411 -6.21 -30.38 -8.84
C LEU A 411 -6.15 -28.87 -8.61
N THR A 412 -7.00 -28.36 -7.71
CA THR A 412 -7.08 -26.94 -7.36
C THR A 412 -6.85 -26.71 -5.87
N VAL A 413 -6.75 -25.47 -5.45
CA VAL A 413 -6.62 -25.08 -4.03
C VAL A 413 -7.94 -24.56 -3.42
N GLY A 414 -9.09 -24.90 -4.05
CA GLY A 414 -10.40 -24.46 -3.58
C GLY A 414 -10.47 -22.95 -3.37
N ASP A 415 -10.96 -22.54 -2.20
CA ASP A 415 -11.09 -21.10 -1.82
C ASP A 415 -9.78 -20.49 -1.27
N MET A 416 -8.68 -21.23 -1.20
CA MET A 416 -7.40 -20.69 -0.76
C MET A 416 -6.83 -19.74 -1.80
N ASP A 417 -6.33 -18.59 -1.36
CA ASP A 417 -5.50 -17.74 -2.22
C ASP A 417 -4.22 -18.51 -2.63
N PRO A 418 -3.90 -18.62 -3.92
CA PRO A 418 -2.71 -19.32 -4.40
C PRO A 418 -1.39 -18.86 -3.76
N THR A 419 -1.31 -17.61 -3.30
CA THR A 419 -0.12 -17.08 -2.61
C THR A 419 0.10 -17.69 -1.23
N HIS A 420 -0.90 -18.35 -0.67
CA HIS A 420 -0.80 -19.02 0.63
C HIS A 420 -0.38 -20.48 0.51
N PHE A 421 -0.37 -21.07 -0.70
CA PHE A 421 0.07 -22.44 -0.89
C PHE A 421 1.60 -22.56 -0.76
N LEU A 422 2.05 -23.51 0.07
CA LEU A 422 3.47 -23.71 0.39
C LEU A 422 4.10 -24.84 -0.43
N PHE A 423 5.20 -24.50 -1.12
CA PHE A 423 6.05 -25.45 -1.83
C PHE A 423 7.31 -25.71 -0.99
N TRP A 424 7.69 -26.99 -0.88
CA TRP A 424 8.78 -27.44 -0.02
C TRP A 424 9.88 -28.13 -0.81
N SER A 425 11.12 -27.98 -0.36
CA SER A 425 12.28 -28.68 -0.91
C SER A 425 13.25 -29.10 0.18
N GLY A 426 14.02 -30.18 -0.08
CA GLY A 426 15.05 -30.72 0.82
C GLY A 426 14.62 -31.97 1.60
N PHE A 427 13.40 -32.46 1.41
CA PHE A 427 12.92 -33.75 1.97
C PHE A 427 11.71 -34.25 1.18
N ASP A 428 11.38 -35.54 1.37
CA ASP A 428 10.28 -36.21 0.67
C ASP A 428 9.00 -36.22 1.52
N PHE A 429 7.85 -36.03 0.88
CA PHE A 429 6.54 -36.24 1.46
C PHE A 429 5.49 -36.54 0.39
N THR A 430 4.38 -37.15 0.80
CA THR A 430 3.27 -37.50 -0.10
C THR A 430 1.96 -36.98 0.46
N ILE A 431 1.18 -36.27 -0.38
CA ILE A 431 -0.17 -35.83 -0.08
C ILE A 431 -1.16 -36.74 -0.79
N ASP A 432 -2.12 -37.31 -0.06
CA ASP A 432 -3.27 -38.06 -0.57
C ASP A 432 -4.54 -37.26 -0.35
N ILE A 433 -5.09 -36.68 -1.42
CA ILE A 433 -6.31 -35.84 -1.36
C ILE A 433 -7.58 -36.64 -1.02
N ASN A 434 -7.56 -37.97 -1.07
CA ASN A 434 -8.67 -38.82 -0.64
C ASN A 434 -8.79 -38.90 0.90
N GLN A 435 -7.76 -38.51 1.61
CA GLN A 435 -7.80 -38.44 3.08
C GLN A 435 -8.56 -37.14 3.51
N PRO A 436 -9.15 -37.16 4.71
CA PRO A 436 -9.76 -35.96 5.25
C PRO A 436 -8.78 -34.78 5.35
N PRO A 437 -9.25 -33.54 5.21
CA PRO A 437 -8.42 -32.36 5.46
C PRO A 437 -7.66 -32.47 6.80
N TYR A 438 -6.42 -32.00 6.82
CA TYR A 438 -5.47 -32.09 7.94
C TYR A 438 -4.96 -33.52 8.30
N TYR A 439 -5.22 -34.52 7.44
CA TYR A 439 -4.71 -35.88 7.54
C TYR A 439 -4.22 -36.39 6.16
N ARG A 440 -3.83 -35.48 5.27
CA ARG A 440 -3.47 -35.77 3.88
C ARG A 440 -2.01 -36.10 3.66
N VAL A 441 -1.13 -35.77 4.60
CA VAL A 441 0.29 -36.15 4.55
C VAL A 441 0.45 -37.59 4.99
N THR A 442 0.52 -38.50 4.02
CA THR A 442 0.55 -39.96 4.25
C THR A 442 1.96 -40.54 4.37
N GLN A 443 2.95 -39.89 3.73
CA GLN A 443 4.38 -40.17 3.91
C GLN A 443 5.08 -38.87 4.25
N PHE A 444 5.98 -38.92 5.24
CA PHE A 444 6.72 -37.79 5.70
C PHE A 444 8.16 -38.20 6.02
N GLY A 445 9.11 -37.67 5.23
CA GLY A 445 10.53 -38.05 5.27
C GLY A 445 11.31 -37.49 6.47
N LEU A 446 10.65 -36.69 7.34
CA LEU A 446 11.26 -36.12 8.55
C LEU A 446 10.71 -36.79 9.80
N HIS A 447 11.47 -36.75 10.88
CA HIS A 447 11.02 -37.20 12.19
C HIS A 447 10.30 -36.06 12.91
N GLU A 448 9.06 -36.27 13.34
CA GLU A 448 8.18 -35.21 13.91
C GLU A 448 8.78 -34.56 15.18
N ASP A 449 9.50 -35.31 16.01
CA ASP A 449 10.11 -34.81 17.23
C ASP A 449 11.46 -34.09 17.03
N TYR A 450 12.07 -34.23 15.85
CA TYR A 450 13.37 -33.63 15.58
C TYR A 450 13.21 -32.19 15.06
N SER A 451 14.25 -31.41 15.22
CA SER A 451 14.31 -30.02 14.76
C SER A 451 15.14 -29.90 13.48
N TYR A 452 14.65 -29.12 12.54
CA TYR A 452 15.26 -28.95 11.22
C TYR A 452 15.45 -27.48 10.92
N ARG A 453 16.59 -27.16 10.30
CA ARG A 453 16.89 -25.79 9.86
C ARG A 453 16.28 -25.56 8.48
N ILE A 454 15.49 -24.48 8.35
CA ILE A 454 14.71 -24.16 7.14
C ILE A 454 14.86 -22.69 6.82
N VAL A 455 14.93 -22.39 5.53
CA VAL A 455 14.82 -21.02 5.02
C VAL A 455 13.47 -20.84 4.33
N MET A 456 12.72 -19.85 4.77
CA MET A 456 11.47 -19.38 4.16
C MET A 456 11.43 -17.86 4.10
N THR A 457 10.44 -17.26 3.43
CA THR A 457 10.30 -15.81 3.41
C THR A 457 9.62 -15.29 4.67
N ASP A 458 9.87 -14.02 5.02
CA ASP A 458 9.20 -13.32 6.10
C ASP A 458 7.69 -13.19 5.84
N TYR A 459 7.24 -13.19 4.57
CA TYR A 459 5.82 -13.28 4.22
C TYR A 459 5.20 -14.60 4.73
N ILE A 460 5.81 -15.75 4.45
CA ILE A 460 5.33 -17.05 4.91
C ILE A 460 5.31 -17.08 6.44
N TYR A 461 6.38 -16.62 7.10
CA TYR A 461 6.46 -16.58 8.56
C TYR A 461 5.32 -15.75 9.16
N ARG A 462 5.03 -14.56 8.62
CA ARG A 462 3.95 -13.70 9.12
C ARG A 462 2.57 -14.32 8.93
N HIS A 463 2.33 -14.89 7.74
CA HIS A 463 1.04 -15.49 7.40
C HIS A 463 0.70 -16.68 8.31
N TYR A 464 1.69 -17.50 8.61
CA TYR A 464 1.53 -18.71 9.42
C TYR A 464 1.99 -18.54 10.88
N LYS A 465 2.06 -17.33 11.39
CA LYS A 465 2.56 -17.00 12.73
C LYS A 465 1.85 -17.76 13.83
N ASP A 466 0.56 -18.00 13.71
CA ASP A 466 -0.24 -18.72 14.70
C ASP A 466 0.13 -20.22 14.80
N ILE A 467 0.67 -20.79 13.72
CA ILE A 467 1.19 -22.17 13.67
C ILE A 467 2.65 -22.22 14.08
N LEU A 468 3.34 -21.10 14.07
CA LEU A 468 4.78 -20.95 14.31
C LEU A 468 5.08 -20.28 15.68
N PRO A 469 4.43 -20.63 16.81
CA PRO A 469 4.56 -19.87 18.05
C PRO A 469 5.96 -19.94 18.68
N ASP A 470 6.68 -21.06 18.50
CA ASP A 470 7.94 -21.38 19.19
C ASP A 470 9.09 -21.66 18.20
N VAL A 471 9.33 -20.77 17.24
CA VAL A 471 10.44 -20.90 16.31
C VAL A 471 11.73 -20.32 16.88
N THR A 472 12.85 -21.00 16.63
CA THR A 472 14.17 -20.40 16.87
C THR A 472 14.60 -19.70 15.57
N LEU A 473 14.45 -18.38 15.54
CA LEU A 473 14.97 -17.55 14.45
C LEU A 473 16.48 -17.38 14.61
N HIS A 474 17.24 -17.74 13.58
CA HIS A 474 18.70 -17.58 13.55
C HIS A 474 19.07 -16.25 12.94
N GLN A 475 18.45 -15.93 11.79
CA GLN A 475 18.77 -14.69 11.09
C GLN A 475 17.67 -14.34 10.07
N THR A 476 17.46 -13.05 9.83
CA THR A 476 16.79 -12.51 8.66
C THR A 476 17.84 -11.95 7.72
N TYR A 477 17.87 -12.40 6.48
CA TYR A 477 18.85 -11.91 5.50
C TYR A 477 18.46 -10.51 5.01
N PRO A 478 19.42 -9.59 4.83
CA PRO A 478 19.13 -8.23 4.37
C PRO A 478 18.78 -8.17 2.87
N VAL A 479 19.00 -9.28 2.14
CA VAL A 479 18.72 -9.41 0.70
C VAL A 479 17.28 -9.81 0.49
N THR A 480 16.68 -9.34 -0.60
CA THR A 480 15.30 -9.66 -0.97
C THR A 480 15.21 -10.82 -1.97
N MET A 481 14.06 -11.48 -2.05
CA MET A 481 13.83 -12.56 -3.03
C MET A 481 14.08 -12.11 -4.48
N PRO A 482 13.62 -10.94 -4.96
CA PRO A 482 13.95 -10.48 -6.32
C PRO A 482 15.46 -10.34 -6.58
N GLU A 483 16.23 -9.91 -5.59
CA GLU A 483 17.69 -9.81 -5.72
C GLU A 483 18.36 -11.18 -5.81
N LEU A 484 17.89 -12.17 -5.03
CA LEU A 484 18.38 -13.56 -5.10
C LEU A 484 18.06 -14.22 -6.44
N ILE A 485 16.82 -14.06 -6.90
CA ILE A 485 16.37 -14.57 -8.21
C ILE A 485 17.23 -13.98 -9.34
N ALA A 486 17.45 -12.66 -9.31
CA ALA A 486 18.30 -12.00 -10.30
C ALA A 486 19.75 -12.48 -10.29
N LYS A 487 20.29 -12.90 -9.14
CA LYS A 487 21.63 -13.47 -9.05
C LYS A 487 21.73 -14.87 -9.65
N VAL A 488 20.73 -15.71 -9.42
CA VAL A 488 20.70 -17.09 -9.95
C VAL A 488 20.53 -17.11 -11.47
N LEU A 489 19.83 -16.13 -12.02
CA LEU A 489 19.58 -16.01 -13.46
C LEU A 489 20.75 -15.36 -14.24
N LYS A 490 21.68 -14.69 -13.58
CA LYS A 490 22.92 -14.15 -14.17
C LYS A 490 23.96 -15.23 -14.39
#